data_d583889bc28771d2c5e38ffea5afdf86
#
_entry.id   d583889bc28771d2c5e38ffea5afdf86
#
_cell.length_a   1.000
_cell.length_b   1.000
_cell.length_c   1.000
_cell.angle_alpha   90.00
_cell.angle_beta   90.00
_cell.angle_gamma   90.00
#
_symmetry.space_group_name_H-M   'P 1'
#
loop_
_entity.id
_entity.type
_entity.pdbx_description
1 polymer ?
#
loop_
_entity_poly.entity_id
_entity_poly.type
_entity_poly.pdbx_seq_one_letter_code
_entity_poly.pdbx_strand_id
1 'polypeptide(L)'
;MQNNINKSVSATDKDILLKMVDIEKTFPGVKALDHAQLTVKKGTVHALMGENGAGKSTLMKCLFGVYSKDNGHIYVDGKEVNYKNSKEALENGVAMVHQELNQALKRNVMDNMWLGRFPKVSKYLPFTSEKKMYDETMKVFKDLEINVDPKAVMSTMSVSQRQMVEIAKAVSYNSKIIVFDEPTSSLTEEEVEHLFRIINMLRDRGCGIIYISHKMEEILRISDDVTIMRDGKWIATKAASELTMDEIIKLMVGRELTNRYPEKDNKIGDVLLNVENLSGEYTNLNDVSFQARRGEILGVAGLDGSGRTELLEQIFGITTKKSGKITLDGKEVKNRNPHESIKNGFALLTEERRATGIFGILNIRENTTISSLKKYQTGPFLNKKKMKDTTDEYIKSLRVKTPNQETKISSLSGGNQQKVILARWLLTDPTVLLLDEPTRGIDVGAKYEIYQLILDLAKKGKTVIMVSSEMAELLGVCDKILVMSGGRLSGEVDAKTTNQEEIMTLAAKYV
;
A
#
# COMPACT_ATOMS: atom_id res chain seq x y z
N MET A 1 21.36 46.15 16.46
CA MET A 1 20.31 46.60 15.53
C MET A 1 19.22 45.53 15.51
N GLN A 2 18.23 45.71 16.37
CA GLN A 2 17.02 44.91 16.42
C GLN A 2 16.10 45.43 15.30
N ASN A 3 15.89 44.65 14.26
CA ASN A 3 14.89 44.97 13.22
C ASN A 3 13.60 44.22 13.47
N ASN A 4 12.59 45.03 13.77
CA ASN A 4 11.18 44.71 13.80
C ASN A 4 10.73 43.83 12.63
N ILE A 5 10.31 42.60 12.92
CA ILE A 5 9.45 41.80 12.00
C ILE A 5 8.04 41.77 12.60
N ASN A 6 7.42 42.93 12.65
CA ASN A 6 5.96 43.05 12.66
C ASN A 6 5.52 43.31 11.23
N LYS A 7 5.38 42.25 10.40
CA LYS A 7 4.68 42.32 9.13
C LYS A 7 3.20 42.08 9.39
N SER A 8 2.41 43.05 9.02
CA SER A 8 0.94 43.05 8.94
C SER A 8 0.40 41.72 8.38
N VAL A 9 -0.39 41.02 9.19
CA VAL A 9 -1.19 39.86 8.77
C VAL A 9 -2.16 40.36 7.69
N SER A 10 -1.98 39.91 6.44
CA SER A 10 -2.89 40.21 5.35
C SER A 10 -4.25 39.53 5.61
N ALA A 11 -5.33 40.04 5.02
CA ALA A 11 -6.67 39.49 5.19
C ALA A 11 -6.78 38.01 4.77
N THR A 12 -5.83 37.50 3.99
CA THR A 12 -5.69 36.11 3.54
C THR A 12 -5.11 35.17 4.61
N ASP A 13 -4.49 35.67 5.67
CA ASP A 13 -3.91 34.81 6.75
C ASP A 13 -4.96 34.36 7.80
N LYS A 14 -6.15 34.99 7.84
CA LYS A 14 -7.20 34.66 8.82
C LYS A 14 -7.88 33.31 8.58
N ASP A 15 -7.75 32.75 7.37
CA ASP A 15 -8.38 31.48 7.00
C ASP A 15 -7.44 30.27 7.17
N ILE A 16 -6.18 30.49 7.57
CA ILE A 16 -5.22 29.42 7.76
C ILE A 16 -5.40 28.77 9.13
N LEU A 17 -5.78 27.48 9.16
CA LEU A 17 -5.87 26.70 10.40
C LEU A 17 -4.55 26.04 10.79
N LEU A 18 -3.79 25.52 9.81
CA LEU A 18 -2.49 24.89 10.03
C LEU A 18 -1.46 25.49 9.09
N LYS A 19 -0.30 25.83 9.66
CA LYS A 19 0.88 26.21 8.86
C LYS A 19 2.11 25.54 9.45
N MET A 20 2.74 24.68 8.68
CA MET A 20 4.01 24.04 8.99
C MET A 20 5.07 24.61 8.04
N VAL A 21 6.19 25.12 8.58
CA VAL A 21 7.20 25.82 7.82
C VAL A 21 8.58 25.28 8.20
N ASP A 22 9.36 24.93 7.19
CA ASP A 22 10.75 24.49 7.30
C ASP A 22 10.95 23.34 8.31
N ILE A 23 10.03 22.37 8.30
CA ILE A 23 10.09 21.24 9.22
C ILE A 23 11.22 20.31 8.82
N GLU A 24 12.14 20.09 9.77
CA GLU A 24 13.25 19.14 9.62
C GLU A 24 13.14 18.02 10.66
N LYS A 25 13.47 16.78 10.22
CA LYS A 25 13.59 15.63 11.09
C LYS A 25 14.60 14.65 10.57
N THR A 26 15.58 14.32 11.42
CA THR A 26 16.64 13.35 11.12
C THR A 26 16.52 12.15 12.06
N PHE A 27 16.68 10.96 11.51
CA PHE A 27 16.85 9.71 12.24
C PHE A 27 18.25 9.15 11.94
N PRO A 28 18.78 8.22 12.75
CA PRO A 28 20.07 7.59 12.46
C PRO A 28 20.14 7.06 11.02
N GLY A 29 21.00 7.67 10.20
CA GLY A 29 21.24 7.28 8.81
C GLY A 29 20.28 7.85 7.77
N VAL A 30 19.24 8.65 8.16
CA VAL A 30 18.33 9.24 7.17
C VAL A 30 17.76 10.58 7.63
N LYS A 31 17.77 11.59 6.75
CA LYS A 31 17.04 12.86 6.93
C LYS A 31 15.63 12.65 6.37
N ALA A 32 14.67 12.40 7.25
CA ALA A 32 13.30 12.03 6.89
C ALA A 32 12.45 13.24 6.47
N LEU A 33 12.75 14.43 7.00
CA LEU A 33 12.18 15.72 6.58
C LEU A 33 13.29 16.73 6.37
N ASP A 34 13.25 17.44 5.24
CA ASP A 34 14.19 18.44 4.82
C ASP A 34 13.45 19.65 4.26
N HIS A 35 13.22 20.67 5.11
CA HIS A 35 12.44 21.87 4.81
C HIS A 35 11.01 21.56 4.33
N ALA A 36 10.35 20.59 4.95
CA ALA A 36 8.96 20.22 4.62
C ALA A 36 7.98 21.33 5.03
N GLN A 37 6.95 21.55 4.20
CA GLN A 37 5.95 22.60 4.41
C GLN A 37 4.53 22.04 4.16
N LEU A 38 3.58 22.58 4.90
CA LEU A 38 2.15 22.28 4.70
C LEU A 38 1.29 23.44 5.22
N THR A 39 0.32 23.89 4.42
CA THR A 39 -0.63 24.93 4.84
C THR A 39 -2.04 24.45 4.58
N VAL A 40 -2.88 24.42 5.62
CA VAL A 40 -4.29 23.97 5.54
C VAL A 40 -5.22 25.11 5.92
N LYS A 41 -6.20 25.38 5.06
CA LYS A 41 -7.20 26.42 5.27
C LYS A 41 -8.44 25.86 6.00
N LYS A 42 -9.18 26.74 6.64
CA LYS A 42 -10.45 26.42 7.28
C LYS A 42 -11.49 26.02 6.23
N GLY A 43 -12.21 24.92 6.49
CA GLY A 43 -13.24 24.43 5.61
C GLY A 43 -12.73 23.99 4.23
N THR A 44 -11.51 23.42 4.18
CA THR A 44 -10.95 22.84 2.96
C THR A 44 -10.43 21.44 3.21
N VAL A 45 -10.38 20.66 2.14
CA VAL A 45 -9.69 19.36 2.09
C VAL A 45 -8.34 19.58 1.40
N HIS A 46 -7.27 19.41 2.15
CA HIS A 46 -5.91 19.53 1.67
C HIS A 46 -5.28 18.15 1.53
N ALA A 47 -5.01 17.73 0.30
CA ALA A 47 -4.31 16.47 0.07
C ALA A 47 -2.81 16.58 0.34
N LEU A 48 -2.24 15.55 0.97
CA LEU A 48 -0.79 15.41 1.13
C LEU A 48 -0.34 14.16 0.40
N MET A 49 0.32 14.35 -0.73
CA MET A 49 0.77 13.30 -1.63
C MET A 49 2.29 13.13 -1.64
N GLY A 50 2.74 11.98 -2.10
CA GLY A 50 4.14 11.62 -2.25
C GLY A 50 4.32 10.12 -2.22
N GLU A 51 5.45 9.62 -2.69
CA GLU A 51 5.80 8.20 -2.64
C GLU A 51 5.95 7.69 -1.19
N ASN A 52 5.98 6.36 -1.02
CA ASN A 52 6.31 5.77 0.27
C ASN A 52 7.73 6.15 0.67
N GLY A 53 7.89 6.69 1.89
CA GLY A 53 9.16 7.26 2.32
C GLY A 53 9.35 8.74 1.98
N ALA A 54 8.40 9.40 1.31
CA ALA A 54 8.47 10.84 1.03
C ALA A 54 8.37 11.75 2.28
N GLY A 55 8.14 11.17 3.47
CA GLY A 55 8.10 11.92 4.73
C GLY A 55 6.70 12.28 5.23
N LYS A 56 5.61 11.96 4.50
CA LYS A 56 4.23 12.30 4.86
C LYS A 56 3.86 11.92 6.29
N SER A 57 3.97 10.64 6.63
CA SER A 57 3.64 10.14 7.98
C SER A 57 4.60 10.70 9.05
N THR A 58 5.86 11.01 8.71
CA THR A 58 6.79 11.67 9.63
C THR A 58 6.37 13.11 9.89
N LEU A 59 5.93 13.84 8.86
CA LEU A 59 5.41 15.21 9.00
C LEU A 59 4.17 15.23 9.91
N MET A 60 3.24 14.30 9.73
CA MET A 60 2.06 14.16 10.59
C MET A 60 2.45 13.76 12.03
N LYS A 61 3.39 12.85 12.21
CA LYS A 61 3.89 12.48 13.55
C LYS A 61 4.58 13.65 14.27
N CYS A 62 5.21 14.58 13.54
CA CYS A 62 5.71 15.83 14.11
C CYS A 62 4.55 16.76 14.51
N LEU A 63 3.49 16.88 13.71
CA LEU A 63 2.30 17.64 14.05
C LEU A 63 1.63 17.11 15.33
N PHE A 64 1.58 15.78 15.49
CA PHE A 64 0.97 15.11 16.65
C PHE A 64 1.86 15.03 17.88
N GLY A 65 3.10 15.52 17.83
CA GLY A 65 4.04 15.40 18.94
C GLY A 65 4.47 13.97 19.28
N VAL A 66 4.28 13.01 18.33
CA VAL A 66 4.84 11.66 18.42
C VAL A 66 6.35 11.72 18.18
N TYR A 67 6.78 12.57 17.24
CA TYR A 67 8.17 12.90 17.04
C TYR A 67 8.40 14.41 17.31
N SER A 68 9.44 14.74 18.06
CA SER A 68 9.91 16.11 18.11
C SER A 68 10.56 16.47 16.78
N LYS A 69 10.18 17.61 16.19
CA LYS A 69 10.88 18.19 15.07
C LYS A 69 12.29 18.65 15.51
N ASP A 70 13.25 18.60 14.59
CA ASP A 70 14.62 19.08 14.89
C ASP A 70 14.73 20.59 14.58
N ASN A 71 13.97 21.07 13.56
CA ASN A 71 13.89 22.50 13.20
C ASN A 71 12.51 22.83 12.61
N GLY A 72 12.23 24.13 12.37
CA GLY A 72 11.01 24.66 11.78
C GLY A 72 9.93 25.03 12.77
N HIS A 73 8.79 25.50 12.27
CA HIS A 73 7.71 26.06 13.06
C HIS A 73 6.35 25.44 12.67
N ILE A 74 5.50 25.18 13.67
CA ILE A 74 4.13 24.71 13.50
C ILE A 74 3.17 25.72 14.12
N TYR A 75 2.22 26.20 13.34
CA TYR A 75 1.19 27.13 13.79
C TYR A 75 -0.17 26.48 13.62
N VAL A 76 -0.98 26.48 14.69
CA VAL A 76 -2.38 26.04 14.67
C VAL A 76 -3.26 27.21 15.10
N ASP A 77 -4.22 27.59 14.24
CA ASP A 77 -5.11 28.74 14.46
C ASP A 77 -4.31 30.02 14.79
N GLY A 78 -3.23 30.25 14.05
CA GLY A 78 -2.33 31.41 14.20
C GLY A 78 -1.38 31.38 15.41
N LYS A 79 -1.44 30.34 16.25
CA LYS A 79 -0.59 30.18 17.44
C LYS A 79 0.53 29.18 17.17
N GLU A 80 1.75 29.52 17.49
CA GLU A 80 2.86 28.58 17.43
C GLU A 80 2.67 27.47 18.48
N VAL A 81 2.83 26.21 18.06
CA VAL A 81 2.64 25.04 18.90
C VAL A 81 3.83 24.08 18.78
N ASN A 82 4.09 23.35 19.86
CA ASN A 82 5.07 22.28 19.90
C ASN A 82 4.58 21.20 20.87
N TYR A 83 3.70 20.33 20.37
CA TYR A 83 3.07 19.29 21.17
C TYR A 83 4.09 18.25 21.62
N LYS A 84 4.02 17.87 22.89
CA LYS A 84 4.93 16.87 23.50
C LYS A 84 4.41 15.44 23.34
N ASN A 85 3.14 15.28 23.02
CA ASN A 85 2.48 13.99 22.81
C ASN A 85 1.13 14.16 22.11
N SER A 86 0.58 13.04 21.63
CA SER A 86 -0.69 13.01 20.88
C SER A 86 -1.89 13.51 21.69
N LYS A 87 -1.88 13.35 23.01
CA LYS A 87 -2.96 13.84 23.88
C LYS A 87 -3.04 15.37 23.84
N GLU A 88 -1.90 16.04 23.92
CA GLU A 88 -1.83 17.50 23.83
C GLU A 88 -2.32 18.00 22.45
N ALA A 89 -1.99 17.32 21.36
CA ALA A 89 -2.48 17.63 20.03
C ALA A 89 -4.02 17.50 19.96
N LEU A 90 -4.57 16.40 20.48
CA LEU A 90 -6.04 16.18 20.55
C LEU A 90 -6.75 17.24 21.38
N GLU A 91 -6.22 17.61 22.54
CA GLU A 91 -6.77 18.66 23.41
C GLU A 91 -6.74 20.06 22.75
N ASN A 92 -5.83 20.26 21.79
CA ASN A 92 -5.74 21.49 21.00
C ASN A 92 -6.46 21.42 19.64
N GLY A 93 -7.29 20.40 19.44
CA GLY A 93 -8.20 20.30 18.30
C GLY A 93 -7.57 19.72 17.02
N VAL A 94 -6.53 18.90 17.15
CA VAL A 94 -5.95 18.15 16.03
C VAL A 94 -6.20 16.65 16.26
N ALA A 95 -6.99 16.01 15.39
CA ALA A 95 -7.27 14.57 15.43
C ALA A 95 -6.70 13.83 14.21
N MET A 96 -6.52 12.52 14.33
CA MET A 96 -6.02 11.68 13.25
C MET A 96 -6.75 10.34 13.21
N VAL A 97 -7.12 9.94 12.01
CA VAL A 97 -7.51 8.58 11.64
C VAL A 97 -6.27 7.91 11.07
N HIS A 98 -5.78 6.89 11.76
CA HIS A 98 -4.56 6.18 11.40
C HIS A 98 -4.80 5.11 10.33
N GLN A 99 -3.79 4.85 9.51
CA GLN A 99 -3.79 3.77 8.53
C GLN A 99 -3.96 2.39 9.19
N GLU A 100 -3.26 2.15 10.30
CA GLU A 100 -3.37 0.91 11.07
C GLU A 100 -4.39 1.05 12.20
N LEU A 101 -5.35 0.12 12.28
CA LEU A 101 -6.38 0.10 13.30
C LEU A 101 -5.83 -0.42 14.63
N ASN A 102 -5.43 0.49 15.52
CA ASN A 102 -4.91 0.18 16.85
C ASN A 102 -6.04 0.15 17.90
N GLN A 103 -6.99 -0.77 17.75
CA GLN A 103 -8.19 -0.86 18.58
C GLN A 103 -8.08 -1.98 19.61
N ALA A 104 -8.73 -1.78 20.76
CA ALA A 104 -8.86 -2.80 21.79
C ALA A 104 -9.91 -3.85 21.37
N LEU A 105 -9.51 -4.86 20.60
CA LEU A 105 -10.39 -5.83 19.95
C LEU A 105 -11.31 -6.60 20.91
N LYS A 106 -10.88 -6.83 22.15
CA LYS A 106 -11.66 -7.52 23.19
C LYS A 106 -12.63 -6.61 23.95
N ARG A 107 -12.69 -5.32 23.59
CA ARG A 107 -13.60 -4.34 24.18
C ARG A 107 -14.72 -4.01 23.19
N ASN A 108 -15.81 -3.44 23.72
CA ASN A 108 -16.90 -2.98 22.88
C ASN A 108 -16.57 -1.68 22.14
N VAL A 109 -17.43 -1.28 21.21
CA VAL A 109 -17.29 -0.09 20.39
C VAL A 109 -17.23 1.18 21.22
N MET A 110 -18.17 1.38 22.16
CA MET A 110 -18.19 2.60 22.98
C MET A 110 -16.96 2.72 23.89
N ASP A 111 -16.40 1.61 24.41
CA ASP A 111 -15.14 1.65 25.15
C ASP A 111 -14.00 2.15 24.26
N ASN A 112 -13.94 1.71 22.99
CA ASN A 112 -12.93 2.18 22.02
C ASN A 112 -13.13 3.65 21.65
N MET A 113 -14.37 4.10 21.49
CA MET A 113 -14.72 5.50 21.19
C MET A 113 -14.24 6.45 22.29
N TRP A 114 -14.42 6.06 23.56
CA TRP A 114 -14.16 6.93 24.71
C TRP A 114 -12.87 6.58 25.47
N LEU A 115 -12.03 5.73 24.93
CA LEU A 115 -10.77 5.35 25.56
C LEU A 115 -9.93 6.59 25.94
N GLY A 116 -9.55 6.68 27.22
CA GLY A 116 -8.79 7.82 27.78
C GLY A 116 -9.61 9.05 28.15
N ARG A 117 -10.93 9.08 27.82
CA ARG A 117 -11.83 10.21 28.09
C ARG A 117 -13.25 9.76 28.50
N PHE A 118 -13.35 8.69 29.23
CA PHE A 118 -14.63 8.10 29.66
C PHE A 118 -15.56 9.13 30.29
N PRO A 119 -16.81 9.31 29.81
CA PRO A 119 -17.80 10.17 30.43
C PRO A 119 -18.06 9.76 31.89
N LYS A 120 -18.00 10.71 32.80
CA LYS A 120 -18.20 10.47 34.23
C LYS A 120 -19.66 10.64 34.63
N VAL A 121 -20.09 9.92 35.66
CA VAL A 121 -21.42 10.09 36.27
C VAL A 121 -21.60 11.53 36.76
N SER A 122 -20.56 12.07 37.40
CA SER A 122 -20.51 13.44 37.91
C SER A 122 -19.08 13.98 37.79
N LYS A 123 -18.91 15.30 37.73
CA LYS A 123 -17.60 15.97 37.72
C LYS A 123 -16.75 15.65 38.95
N TYR A 124 -17.41 15.32 40.04
CA TYR A 124 -16.78 15.08 41.37
C TYR A 124 -16.55 13.60 41.69
N LEU A 125 -17.12 12.68 40.90
CA LEU A 125 -17.01 11.25 41.18
C LEU A 125 -16.11 10.57 40.12
N PRO A 126 -15.22 9.64 40.53
CA PRO A 126 -14.32 8.96 39.63
C PRO A 126 -15.01 7.88 38.75
N PHE A 127 -16.32 7.65 38.96
CA PHE A 127 -17.07 6.59 38.26
C PHE A 127 -17.45 6.99 36.83
N THR A 128 -17.25 6.09 35.88
CA THR A 128 -17.67 6.23 34.48
C THR A 128 -19.17 5.96 34.34
N SER A 129 -19.82 6.63 33.38
CA SER A 129 -21.24 6.43 33.07
C SER A 129 -21.41 5.70 31.75
N GLU A 130 -21.74 4.41 31.84
CA GLU A 130 -21.99 3.60 30.64
C GLU A 130 -23.16 4.15 29.82
N LYS A 131 -24.23 4.64 30.50
CA LYS A 131 -25.37 5.25 29.83
C LYS A 131 -24.95 6.49 29.02
N LYS A 132 -24.16 7.40 29.60
CA LYS A 132 -23.66 8.58 28.85
C LYS A 132 -22.77 8.17 27.69
N MET A 133 -21.90 7.17 27.89
CA MET A 133 -21.08 6.64 26.79
C MET A 133 -21.93 6.12 25.63
N TYR A 134 -22.96 5.34 25.94
CA TYR A 134 -23.89 4.83 24.94
C TYR A 134 -24.62 5.95 24.21
N ASP A 135 -25.24 6.88 24.97
CA ASP A 135 -26.02 7.98 24.41
C ASP A 135 -25.17 8.90 23.51
N GLU A 136 -23.96 9.26 23.97
CA GLU A 136 -23.03 10.08 23.20
C GLU A 136 -22.49 9.36 21.97
N THR A 137 -22.21 8.04 22.05
CA THR A 137 -21.82 7.23 20.90
C THR A 137 -22.93 7.17 19.86
N MET A 138 -24.16 6.89 20.29
CA MET A 138 -25.33 6.85 19.40
C MET A 138 -25.57 8.20 18.72
N LYS A 139 -25.34 9.32 19.42
CA LYS A 139 -25.43 10.65 18.81
C LYS A 139 -24.44 10.82 17.68
N VAL A 140 -23.16 10.48 17.91
CA VAL A 140 -22.13 10.57 16.88
C VAL A 140 -22.46 9.63 15.71
N PHE A 141 -22.88 8.39 15.97
CA PHE A 141 -23.22 7.43 14.93
C PHE A 141 -24.43 7.89 14.08
N LYS A 142 -25.44 8.47 14.72
CA LYS A 142 -26.58 9.06 14.01
C LYS A 142 -26.16 10.23 13.11
N ASP A 143 -25.30 11.12 13.61
CA ASP A 143 -24.78 12.26 12.86
C ASP A 143 -23.94 11.84 11.65
N LEU A 144 -23.27 10.68 11.74
CA LEU A 144 -22.40 10.13 10.68
C LEU A 144 -23.08 9.00 9.86
N GLU A 145 -24.35 8.71 10.10
CA GLU A 145 -25.10 7.61 9.45
C GLU A 145 -24.43 6.23 9.58
N ILE A 146 -23.77 5.98 10.73
CA ILE A 146 -23.10 4.72 11.03
C ILE A 146 -24.07 3.76 11.72
N ASN A 147 -24.30 2.60 11.09
CA ASN A 147 -25.17 1.56 11.63
C ASN A 147 -24.35 0.47 12.33
N VAL A 148 -23.92 0.77 13.56
CA VAL A 148 -23.14 -0.12 14.42
C VAL A 148 -23.70 -0.06 15.85
N ASP A 149 -23.83 -1.22 16.51
CA ASP A 149 -24.22 -1.26 17.92
C ASP A 149 -23.04 -0.82 18.82
N PRO A 150 -23.18 0.22 19.64
CA PRO A 150 -22.13 0.66 20.57
C PRO A 150 -21.66 -0.43 21.55
N LYS A 151 -22.48 -1.44 21.82
CA LYS A 151 -22.15 -2.56 22.72
C LYS A 151 -21.52 -3.76 22.01
N ALA A 152 -21.48 -3.77 20.67
CA ALA A 152 -20.83 -4.84 19.91
C ALA A 152 -19.32 -4.91 20.25
N VAL A 153 -18.78 -6.12 20.30
CA VAL A 153 -17.34 -6.33 20.56
C VAL A 153 -16.56 -6.09 19.27
N MET A 154 -15.48 -5.29 19.34
CA MET A 154 -14.71 -4.91 18.14
C MET A 154 -14.20 -6.09 17.32
N SER A 155 -13.84 -7.23 17.95
CA SER A 155 -13.33 -8.42 17.25
C SER A 155 -14.38 -9.13 16.38
N THR A 156 -15.66 -8.87 16.57
CA THR A 156 -16.75 -9.47 15.76
C THR A 156 -17.10 -8.64 14.52
N MET A 157 -16.47 -7.50 14.34
CA MET A 157 -16.75 -6.54 13.28
C MET A 157 -15.82 -6.75 12.09
N SER A 158 -16.32 -6.45 10.89
CA SER A 158 -15.50 -6.36 9.68
C SER A 158 -14.43 -5.27 9.81
N VAL A 159 -13.40 -5.33 8.98
CA VAL A 159 -12.33 -4.30 8.96
C VAL A 159 -12.93 -2.94 8.60
N SER A 160 -13.84 -2.88 7.65
CA SER A 160 -14.51 -1.64 7.24
C SER A 160 -15.37 -1.04 8.35
N GLN A 161 -16.16 -1.85 9.07
CA GLN A 161 -16.92 -1.37 10.24
C GLN A 161 -16.00 -0.79 11.32
N ARG A 162 -14.88 -1.46 11.58
CA ARG A 162 -13.87 -0.96 12.53
C ARG A 162 -13.24 0.36 12.07
N GLN A 163 -13.04 0.52 10.75
CA GLN A 163 -12.56 1.78 10.16
C GLN A 163 -13.57 2.91 10.39
N MET A 164 -14.87 2.65 10.17
CA MET A 164 -15.94 3.63 10.41
C MET A 164 -16.03 4.04 11.89
N VAL A 165 -15.80 3.11 12.82
CA VAL A 165 -15.71 3.44 14.25
C VAL A 165 -14.51 4.34 14.57
N GLU A 166 -13.34 4.12 13.93
CA GLU A 166 -12.16 4.98 14.13
C GLU A 166 -12.40 6.40 13.60
N ILE A 167 -13.08 6.52 12.45
CA ILE A 167 -13.53 7.81 11.91
C ILE A 167 -14.47 8.50 12.87
N ALA A 168 -15.49 7.80 13.39
CA ALA A 168 -16.44 8.34 14.37
C ALA A 168 -15.73 8.80 15.64
N LYS A 169 -14.74 8.06 16.11
CA LYS A 169 -13.91 8.41 17.26
C LYS A 169 -13.15 9.71 17.00
N ALA A 170 -12.51 9.88 15.83
CA ALA A 170 -11.80 11.11 15.48
C ALA A 170 -12.76 12.31 15.42
N VAL A 171 -13.92 12.16 14.82
CA VAL A 171 -14.97 13.20 14.76
C VAL A 171 -15.49 13.58 16.14
N SER A 172 -15.61 12.61 17.06
CA SER A 172 -16.12 12.83 18.42
C SER A 172 -15.22 13.71 19.31
N TYR A 173 -13.99 14.03 18.88
CA TYR A 173 -13.13 15.02 19.53
C TYR A 173 -13.52 16.47 19.19
N ASN A 174 -14.45 16.69 18.24
CA ASN A 174 -14.83 18.01 17.74
C ASN A 174 -13.62 18.86 17.33
N SER A 175 -12.68 18.22 16.66
CA SER A 175 -11.41 18.80 16.28
C SER A 175 -11.56 19.83 15.15
N LYS A 176 -10.69 20.85 15.15
CA LYS A 176 -10.61 21.84 14.07
C LYS A 176 -9.88 21.27 12.84
N ILE A 177 -8.91 20.38 13.07
CA ILE A 177 -8.10 19.75 12.05
C ILE A 177 -8.22 18.24 12.21
N ILE A 178 -8.55 17.55 11.11
CA ILE A 178 -8.62 16.09 11.10
C ILE A 178 -7.73 15.55 9.98
N VAL A 179 -6.81 14.67 10.34
CA VAL A 179 -5.93 13.96 9.40
C VAL A 179 -6.52 12.59 9.10
N PHE A 180 -6.74 12.28 7.84
CA PHE A 180 -7.09 10.96 7.34
C PHE A 180 -5.88 10.35 6.64
N ASP A 181 -5.27 9.31 7.23
CA ASP A 181 -4.09 8.62 6.67
C ASP A 181 -4.53 7.30 6.03
N GLU A 182 -4.62 7.29 4.70
CA GLU A 182 -5.10 6.18 3.85
C GLU A 182 -6.42 5.53 4.33
N PRO A 183 -7.48 6.32 4.55
CA PRO A 183 -8.70 5.84 5.20
C PRO A 183 -9.50 4.84 4.37
N THR A 184 -9.25 4.73 3.06
CA THR A 184 -10.00 3.91 2.10
C THR A 184 -9.35 2.56 1.79
N SER A 185 -8.24 2.23 2.44
CA SER A 185 -7.46 1.01 2.13
C SER A 185 -8.22 -0.31 2.34
N SER A 186 -9.29 -0.30 3.15
CA SER A 186 -10.11 -1.47 3.50
C SER A 186 -11.61 -1.24 3.31
N LEU A 187 -11.99 -0.20 2.56
CA LEU A 187 -13.38 0.15 2.30
C LEU A 187 -13.81 -0.27 0.89
N THR A 188 -15.06 -0.69 0.76
CA THR A 188 -15.74 -0.87 -0.53
C THR A 188 -16.02 0.49 -1.18
N GLU A 189 -16.34 0.52 -2.46
CA GLU A 189 -16.68 1.77 -3.17
C GLU A 189 -17.87 2.51 -2.52
N GLU A 190 -18.89 1.80 -2.08
CA GLU A 190 -20.04 2.37 -1.38
C GLU A 190 -19.64 3.01 -0.04
N GLU A 191 -18.75 2.35 0.71
CA GLU A 191 -18.22 2.88 1.97
C GLU A 191 -17.28 4.09 1.74
N VAL A 192 -16.54 4.13 0.64
CA VAL A 192 -15.75 5.30 0.22
C VAL A 192 -16.67 6.50 -0.07
N GLU A 193 -17.78 6.29 -0.77
CA GLU A 193 -18.79 7.33 -0.98
C GLU A 193 -19.34 7.85 0.33
N HIS A 194 -19.61 6.95 1.28
CA HIS A 194 -20.06 7.35 2.61
C HIS A 194 -18.99 8.17 3.35
N LEU A 195 -17.74 7.75 3.34
CA LEU A 195 -16.62 8.51 3.91
C LEU A 195 -16.52 9.91 3.28
N PHE A 196 -16.66 10.03 1.97
CA PHE A 196 -16.60 11.33 1.30
C PHE A 196 -17.75 12.25 1.69
N ARG A 197 -18.96 11.73 1.95
CA ARG A 197 -20.05 12.52 2.54
C ARG A 197 -19.68 13.03 3.94
N ILE A 198 -19.07 12.18 4.78
CA ILE A 198 -18.59 12.58 6.12
C ILE A 198 -17.54 13.68 6.01
N ILE A 199 -16.55 13.54 5.13
CA ILE A 199 -15.48 14.54 4.92
C ILE A 199 -16.08 15.88 4.48
N ASN A 200 -16.99 15.86 3.50
CA ASN A 200 -17.66 17.08 3.03
C ASN A 200 -18.46 17.74 4.14
N MET A 201 -19.20 16.98 4.94
CA MET A 201 -19.92 17.50 6.10
C MET A 201 -18.97 18.16 7.12
N LEU A 202 -17.82 17.59 7.40
CA LEU A 202 -16.82 18.15 8.31
C LEU A 202 -16.20 19.43 7.72
N ARG A 203 -15.88 19.43 6.42
CA ARG A 203 -15.43 20.61 5.69
C ARG A 203 -16.42 21.75 5.80
N ASP A 204 -17.70 21.48 5.56
CA ASP A 204 -18.78 22.48 5.60
C ASP A 204 -19.02 23.03 7.01
N ARG A 205 -18.67 22.24 8.06
CA ARG A 205 -18.62 22.70 9.46
C ARG A 205 -17.37 23.54 9.77
N GLY A 206 -16.50 23.77 8.79
CA GLY A 206 -15.29 24.58 8.89
C GLY A 206 -14.05 23.83 9.42
N CYS A 207 -14.05 22.50 9.46
CA CYS A 207 -12.85 21.74 9.74
C CYS A 207 -11.84 21.86 8.59
N GLY A 208 -10.54 21.97 8.91
CA GLY A 208 -9.47 21.76 7.95
C GLY A 208 -9.15 20.28 7.90
N ILE A 209 -9.24 19.70 6.72
CA ILE A 209 -9.01 18.26 6.51
C ILE A 209 -7.66 18.06 5.84
N ILE A 210 -6.85 17.15 6.37
CA ILE A 210 -5.65 16.64 5.68
C ILE A 210 -5.96 15.23 5.22
N TYR A 211 -5.94 15.01 3.90
CA TYR A 211 -6.25 13.74 3.30
C TYR A 211 -5.00 13.12 2.66
N ILE A 212 -4.54 12.00 3.19
CA ILE A 212 -3.37 11.27 2.68
C ILE A 212 -3.88 10.03 1.98
N SER A 213 -3.62 9.93 0.68
CA SER A 213 -3.92 8.73 -0.12
C SER A 213 -2.90 8.59 -1.25
N HIS A 214 -2.71 7.38 -1.71
CA HIS A 214 -1.97 7.08 -2.94
C HIS A 214 -2.89 6.91 -4.16
N LYS A 215 -4.22 6.90 -3.95
CA LYS A 215 -5.22 6.83 -5.01
C LYS A 215 -5.51 8.23 -5.57
N MET A 216 -4.92 8.52 -6.72
CA MET A 216 -4.97 9.86 -7.32
C MET A 216 -6.39 10.31 -7.69
N GLU A 217 -7.25 9.36 -8.09
CA GLU A 217 -8.66 9.63 -8.41
C GLU A 217 -9.43 10.15 -7.19
N GLU A 218 -9.19 9.57 -6.00
CA GLU A 218 -9.77 10.06 -4.75
C GLU A 218 -9.32 11.49 -4.45
N ILE A 219 -8.01 11.75 -4.60
CA ILE A 219 -7.41 13.07 -4.36
C ILE A 219 -8.02 14.14 -5.27
N LEU A 220 -8.05 13.90 -6.57
CA LEU A 220 -8.61 14.85 -7.54
C LEU A 220 -10.11 15.10 -7.34
N ARG A 221 -10.81 14.13 -6.75
CA ARG A 221 -12.25 14.21 -6.51
C ARG A 221 -12.61 14.99 -5.25
N ILE A 222 -11.84 14.84 -4.15
CA ILE A 222 -12.26 15.36 -2.83
C ILE A 222 -11.49 16.60 -2.39
N SER A 223 -10.31 16.86 -2.96
CA SER A 223 -9.40 17.88 -2.44
C SER A 223 -9.57 19.24 -3.10
N ASP A 224 -9.34 20.30 -2.32
CA ASP A 224 -9.27 21.68 -2.82
C ASP A 224 -7.83 22.02 -3.23
N ASP A 225 -6.86 21.75 -2.34
CA ASP A 225 -5.43 21.97 -2.56
C ASP A 225 -4.66 20.65 -2.40
N VAL A 226 -3.56 20.48 -3.14
CA VAL A 226 -2.68 19.30 -3.09
C VAL A 226 -1.25 19.73 -2.83
N THR A 227 -0.66 19.26 -1.73
CA THR A 227 0.79 19.36 -1.47
C THR A 227 1.48 18.08 -1.85
N ILE A 228 2.55 18.18 -2.61
CA ILE A 228 3.37 17.05 -3.05
C ILE A 228 4.71 17.08 -2.35
N MET A 229 5.07 15.97 -1.72
CA MET A 229 6.35 15.73 -1.07
C MET A 229 7.15 14.65 -1.79
N ARG A 230 8.48 14.79 -1.81
CA ARG A 230 9.42 13.81 -2.36
C ARG A 230 10.73 13.84 -1.58
N ASP A 231 11.24 12.68 -1.17
CA ASP A 231 12.50 12.51 -0.44
C ASP A 231 12.63 13.44 0.78
N GLY A 232 11.53 13.58 1.55
CA GLY A 232 11.47 14.44 2.75
C GLY A 232 11.24 15.93 2.48
N LYS A 233 11.18 16.35 1.21
CA LYS A 233 11.06 17.77 0.82
C LYS A 233 9.67 18.10 0.33
N TRP A 234 9.26 19.34 0.56
CA TRP A 234 8.16 19.96 -0.15
C TRP A 234 8.57 20.24 -1.61
N ILE A 235 7.72 19.84 -2.56
CA ILE A 235 7.98 20.04 -3.99
C ILE A 235 7.07 21.12 -4.55
N ALA A 236 5.77 21.01 -4.30
CA ALA A 236 4.79 21.97 -4.79
C ALA A 236 3.50 21.90 -3.96
N THR A 237 2.75 22.99 -3.94
CA THR A 237 1.34 23.02 -3.55
C THR A 237 0.56 23.69 -4.67
N LYS A 238 -0.50 23.03 -5.16
CA LYS A 238 -1.36 23.50 -6.26
C LYS A 238 -2.82 23.25 -5.93
N ALA A 239 -3.71 24.01 -6.54
CA ALA A 239 -5.14 23.68 -6.50
C ALA A 239 -5.39 22.35 -7.21
N ALA A 240 -6.27 21.50 -6.65
CA ALA A 240 -6.58 20.20 -7.25
C ALA A 240 -7.16 20.33 -8.67
N SER A 241 -7.92 21.40 -8.91
CA SER A 241 -8.50 21.73 -10.23
C SER A 241 -7.48 22.05 -11.33
N GLU A 242 -6.24 22.39 -10.94
CA GLU A 242 -5.13 22.71 -11.86
C GLU A 242 -4.23 21.49 -12.13
N LEU A 243 -4.52 20.35 -11.49
CA LEU A 243 -3.68 19.15 -11.57
C LEU A 243 -4.34 18.07 -12.41
N THR A 244 -3.54 17.47 -13.27
CA THR A 244 -3.85 16.22 -13.92
C THR A 244 -3.12 15.07 -13.22
N MET A 245 -3.57 13.82 -13.43
CA MET A 245 -2.93 12.62 -12.88
C MET A 245 -1.45 12.55 -13.27
N ASP A 246 -1.13 12.87 -14.53
CA ASP A 246 0.24 12.84 -15.06
C ASP A 246 1.14 13.90 -14.41
N GLU A 247 0.61 15.10 -14.13
CA GLU A 247 1.34 16.15 -13.42
C GLU A 247 1.63 15.75 -11.96
N ILE A 248 0.67 15.13 -11.27
CA ILE A 248 0.88 14.61 -9.92
C ILE A 248 2.01 13.58 -9.94
N ILE A 249 1.96 12.62 -10.86
CA ILE A 249 3.01 11.58 -11.02
C ILE A 249 4.37 12.23 -11.30
N LYS A 250 4.43 13.19 -12.24
CA LYS A 250 5.66 13.92 -12.57
C LYS A 250 6.28 14.61 -11.35
N LEU A 251 5.46 15.29 -10.54
CA LEU A 251 5.91 15.98 -9.33
C LEU A 251 6.37 15.00 -8.24
N MET A 252 5.66 13.87 -8.07
CA MET A 252 6.00 12.84 -7.07
C MET A 252 7.29 12.11 -7.42
N VAL A 253 7.44 11.67 -8.67
CA VAL A 253 8.58 10.84 -9.14
C VAL A 253 9.78 11.69 -9.54
N GLY A 254 9.56 12.95 -9.98
CA GLY A 254 10.62 13.91 -10.36
C GLY A 254 11.22 13.70 -11.75
N ARG A 255 10.62 12.84 -12.54
CA ARG A 255 10.92 12.64 -13.96
C ARG A 255 9.61 12.53 -14.73
N GLU A 256 9.62 12.90 -16.01
CA GLU A 256 8.51 12.61 -16.89
C GLU A 256 8.42 11.08 -17.06
N LEU A 257 7.35 10.50 -16.57
CA LEU A 257 6.96 9.17 -17.03
C LEU A 257 6.15 9.41 -18.30
N THR A 258 6.82 9.41 -19.43
CA THR A 258 6.20 9.59 -20.76
C THR A 258 5.14 8.54 -21.04
N ASN A 259 5.20 7.40 -20.33
CA ASN A 259 4.18 6.36 -20.32
C ASN A 259 4.05 5.78 -18.90
N ARG A 260 2.82 5.60 -18.41
CA ARG A 260 2.50 4.95 -17.13
C ARG A 260 3.07 3.52 -17.04
N TYR A 261 3.16 2.86 -18.18
CA TYR A 261 3.74 1.52 -18.34
C TYR A 261 4.88 1.58 -19.35
N PRO A 262 5.96 0.79 -19.18
CA PRO A 262 7.05 0.73 -20.15
C PRO A 262 6.56 0.13 -21.47
N GLU A 263 7.22 0.51 -22.59
CA GLU A 263 6.91 -0.06 -23.89
C GLU A 263 7.25 -1.57 -23.95
N LYS A 264 6.32 -2.34 -24.50
CA LYS A 264 6.46 -3.78 -24.69
C LYS A 264 7.16 -4.06 -26.01
N ASP A 265 8.37 -4.59 -25.95
CA ASP A 265 9.20 -5.00 -27.09
C ASP A 265 9.77 -6.42 -26.94
N ASN A 266 9.16 -7.21 -26.02
CA ASN A 266 9.46 -8.62 -25.82
C ASN A 266 9.01 -9.43 -27.05
N LYS A 267 9.77 -10.49 -27.37
CA LYS A 267 9.44 -11.43 -28.46
C LYS A 267 8.85 -12.69 -27.85
N ILE A 268 7.60 -12.97 -28.22
CA ILE A 268 6.89 -14.17 -27.81
C ILE A 268 7.34 -15.33 -28.69
N GLY A 269 7.84 -16.41 -28.06
CA GLY A 269 8.34 -17.62 -28.72
C GLY A 269 7.35 -18.78 -28.64
N ASP A 270 7.90 -20.00 -28.64
CA ASP A 270 7.12 -21.25 -28.51
C ASP A 270 6.50 -21.44 -27.15
N VAL A 271 5.52 -22.36 -27.06
CA VAL A 271 4.89 -22.75 -25.80
C VAL A 271 5.95 -23.36 -24.88
N LEU A 272 6.11 -22.75 -23.69
CA LEU A 272 7.03 -23.19 -22.66
C LEU A 272 6.32 -23.95 -21.56
N LEU A 273 5.24 -23.40 -21.03
CA LEU A 273 4.43 -23.98 -19.96
C LEU A 273 3.06 -24.38 -20.54
N ASN A 274 2.66 -25.61 -20.30
CA ASN A 274 1.34 -26.11 -20.62
C ASN A 274 0.72 -26.72 -19.36
N VAL A 275 -0.43 -26.20 -18.95
CA VAL A 275 -1.25 -26.67 -17.83
C VAL A 275 -2.54 -27.26 -18.39
N GLU A 276 -2.84 -28.49 -18.02
CA GLU A 276 -3.99 -29.26 -18.52
C GLU A 276 -4.82 -29.77 -17.38
N ASN A 277 -6.13 -29.45 -17.38
CA ASN A 277 -7.16 -29.92 -16.47
C ASN A 277 -6.78 -29.86 -14.95
N LEU A 278 -6.11 -28.77 -14.58
CA LEU A 278 -5.63 -28.58 -13.21
C LEU A 278 -6.80 -28.33 -12.25
N SER A 279 -6.92 -29.20 -11.26
CA SER A 279 -7.94 -29.09 -10.21
C SER A 279 -7.32 -29.27 -8.83
N GLY A 280 -7.79 -28.48 -7.86
CA GLY A 280 -7.30 -28.50 -6.49
C GLY A 280 -7.99 -29.55 -5.62
N GLU A 281 -7.27 -30.10 -4.63
CA GLU A 281 -7.83 -31.05 -3.66
C GLU A 281 -8.59 -30.32 -2.55
N TYR A 282 -8.03 -29.20 -2.07
CA TYR A 282 -8.54 -28.41 -0.95
C TYR A 282 -8.79 -26.95 -1.33
N THR A 283 -8.78 -26.63 -2.63
CA THR A 283 -9.02 -25.31 -3.17
C THR A 283 -10.22 -25.33 -4.12
N ASN A 284 -10.75 -24.18 -4.45
CA ASN A 284 -11.87 -24.06 -5.38
C ASN A 284 -11.49 -24.25 -6.86
N LEU A 285 -10.20 -24.49 -7.18
CA LEU A 285 -9.76 -24.68 -8.57
C LEU A 285 -10.38 -25.90 -9.22
N ASN A 286 -10.94 -25.71 -10.41
CA ASN A 286 -11.65 -26.73 -11.13
C ASN A 286 -11.41 -26.65 -12.64
N ASP A 287 -10.68 -27.64 -13.16
CA ASP A 287 -10.46 -27.88 -14.60
C ASP A 287 -9.82 -26.70 -15.35
N VAL A 288 -8.76 -26.13 -14.77
CA VAL A 288 -8.05 -24.99 -15.37
C VAL A 288 -7.02 -25.48 -16.37
N SER A 289 -7.13 -25.03 -17.62
CA SER A 289 -6.18 -25.36 -18.70
C SER A 289 -5.76 -24.08 -19.43
N PHE A 290 -4.45 -23.89 -19.61
CA PHE A 290 -3.88 -22.77 -20.35
C PHE A 290 -2.44 -23.04 -20.80
N GLN A 291 -1.94 -22.19 -21.67
CA GLN A 291 -0.56 -22.21 -22.15
C GLN A 291 0.11 -20.85 -21.93
N ALA A 292 1.41 -20.89 -21.59
CA ALA A 292 2.26 -19.70 -21.56
C ALA A 292 3.52 -19.92 -22.40
N ARG A 293 3.94 -18.88 -23.10
CA ARG A 293 5.01 -18.94 -24.10
C ARG A 293 6.32 -18.34 -23.59
N ARG A 294 7.42 -18.68 -24.21
CA ARG A 294 8.73 -18.05 -23.92
C ARG A 294 8.65 -16.54 -24.17
N GLY A 295 9.14 -15.76 -23.23
CA GLY A 295 9.16 -14.30 -23.34
C GLY A 295 7.78 -13.65 -23.27
N GLU A 296 6.74 -14.39 -22.87
CA GLU A 296 5.38 -13.88 -22.67
C GLU A 296 5.18 -13.43 -21.23
N ILE A 297 4.42 -12.34 -21.07
CA ILE A 297 3.88 -11.87 -19.81
C ILE A 297 2.39 -12.17 -19.83
N LEU A 298 1.99 -13.24 -19.14
CA LEU A 298 0.62 -13.72 -19.04
C LEU A 298 -0.04 -13.15 -17.78
N GLY A 299 -1.05 -12.30 -17.93
CA GLY A 299 -1.83 -11.76 -16.84
C GLY A 299 -2.88 -12.77 -16.33
N VAL A 300 -3.23 -12.69 -15.06
CA VAL A 300 -4.36 -13.43 -14.46
C VAL A 300 -5.26 -12.43 -13.75
N ALA A 301 -6.45 -12.22 -14.29
CA ALA A 301 -7.51 -11.36 -13.75
C ALA A 301 -8.60 -12.19 -13.07
N GLY A 302 -9.45 -11.54 -12.27
CA GLY A 302 -10.62 -12.14 -11.62
C GLY A 302 -10.99 -11.40 -10.35
N LEU A 303 -12.17 -11.66 -9.83
CA LEU A 303 -12.64 -11.11 -8.55
C LEU A 303 -11.91 -11.77 -7.37
N ASP A 304 -12.02 -11.17 -6.19
CA ASP A 304 -11.48 -11.77 -4.97
C ASP A 304 -12.13 -13.13 -4.71
N GLY A 305 -11.29 -14.11 -4.36
CA GLY A 305 -11.74 -15.50 -4.20
C GLY A 305 -11.98 -16.27 -5.50
N SER A 306 -11.65 -15.70 -6.67
CA SER A 306 -11.81 -16.39 -7.97
C SER A 306 -10.82 -17.52 -8.23
N GLY A 307 -9.82 -17.75 -7.35
CA GLY A 307 -8.84 -18.83 -7.48
C GLY A 307 -7.50 -18.41 -8.10
N ARG A 308 -7.21 -17.10 -8.23
CA ARG A 308 -5.97 -16.58 -8.85
C ARG A 308 -4.71 -17.01 -8.08
N THR A 309 -4.66 -16.74 -6.78
CA THR A 309 -3.56 -17.11 -5.88
C THR A 309 -3.41 -18.62 -5.81
N GLU A 310 -4.52 -19.34 -5.63
CA GLU A 310 -4.56 -20.80 -5.57
C GLU A 310 -3.99 -21.44 -6.84
N LEU A 311 -4.22 -20.84 -8.01
CA LEU A 311 -3.66 -21.30 -9.29
C LEU A 311 -2.12 -21.24 -9.25
N LEU A 312 -1.54 -20.12 -8.83
CA LEU A 312 -0.09 -19.98 -8.74
C LEU A 312 0.52 -20.89 -7.67
N GLU A 313 -0.10 -20.99 -6.50
CA GLU A 313 0.32 -21.83 -5.40
C GLU A 313 0.31 -23.33 -5.80
N GLN A 314 -0.69 -23.73 -6.57
CA GLN A 314 -0.81 -25.12 -7.03
C GLN A 314 0.22 -25.47 -8.11
N ILE A 315 0.49 -24.56 -9.05
CA ILE A 315 1.57 -24.70 -10.03
C ILE A 315 2.93 -24.79 -9.33
N PHE A 316 3.12 -24.03 -8.25
CA PHE A 316 4.35 -24.01 -7.46
C PHE A 316 4.45 -25.16 -6.44
N GLY A 317 3.36 -25.92 -6.22
CA GLY A 317 3.36 -27.05 -5.28
C GLY A 317 3.31 -26.67 -3.80
N ILE A 318 2.69 -25.52 -3.47
CA ILE A 318 2.32 -25.16 -2.09
C ILE A 318 1.06 -25.93 -1.69
N THR A 319 0.08 -25.99 -2.58
CA THR A 319 -1.17 -26.73 -2.39
C THR A 319 -1.19 -28.01 -3.22
N THR A 320 -1.89 -29.05 -2.73
CA THR A 320 -1.96 -30.35 -3.39
C THR A 320 -2.97 -30.31 -4.55
N LYS A 321 -2.56 -30.77 -5.71
CA LYS A 321 -3.46 -30.94 -6.86
C LYS A 321 -4.24 -32.23 -6.76
N LYS A 322 -5.54 -32.20 -7.08
CA LYS A 322 -6.41 -33.36 -7.19
C LYS A 322 -6.19 -34.09 -8.53
N SER A 323 -6.08 -33.32 -9.61
CA SER A 323 -5.86 -33.80 -10.97
C SER A 323 -5.12 -32.75 -11.82
N GLY A 324 -4.79 -33.13 -13.03
CA GLY A 324 -4.18 -32.25 -14.01
C GLY A 324 -2.69 -32.53 -14.23
N LYS A 325 -2.18 -31.98 -15.33
CA LYS A 325 -0.81 -32.16 -15.78
C LYS A 325 -0.14 -30.81 -16.02
N ILE A 326 1.12 -30.69 -15.62
CA ILE A 326 1.94 -29.52 -15.86
C ILE A 326 3.14 -29.99 -16.72
N THR A 327 3.31 -29.35 -17.87
CA THR A 327 4.41 -29.64 -18.80
C THR A 327 5.26 -28.38 -18.98
N LEU A 328 6.55 -28.51 -18.78
CA LEU A 328 7.53 -27.43 -18.99
C LEU A 328 8.52 -27.85 -20.08
N ASP A 329 8.63 -27.06 -21.14
CA ASP A 329 9.50 -27.34 -22.28
C ASP A 329 9.31 -28.75 -22.86
N GLY A 330 8.04 -29.14 -23.06
CA GLY A 330 7.63 -30.44 -23.56
C GLY A 330 7.79 -31.63 -22.58
N LYS A 331 8.29 -31.39 -21.36
CA LYS A 331 8.49 -32.43 -20.33
C LYS A 331 7.52 -32.25 -19.18
N GLU A 332 6.86 -33.33 -18.76
CA GLU A 332 6.02 -33.30 -17.56
C GLU A 332 6.85 -33.03 -16.32
N VAL A 333 6.42 -32.06 -15.51
CA VAL A 333 7.05 -31.70 -14.24
C VAL A 333 6.08 -32.00 -13.08
N LYS A 334 6.64 -32.59 -12.03
CA LYS A 334 5.88 -32.91 -10.80
C LYS A 334 6.32 -31.94 -9.71
N ASN A 335 5.61 -30.83 -9.62
CA ASN A 335 5.86 -29.83 -8.56
C ASN A 335 5.07 -30.21 -7.29
N ARG A 336 5.55 -31.23 -6.57
CA ARG A 336 4.89 -31.73 -5.35
C ARG A 336 5.12 -30.85 -4.12
N ASN A 337 6.14 -30.04 -4.18
CA ASN A 337 6.54 -29.13 -3.12
C ASN A 337 7.40 -27.99 -3.71
N PRO A 338 7.57 -26.87 -2.98
CA PRO A 338 8.36 -25.73 -3.45
C PRO A 338 9.81 -26.07 -3.84
N HIS A 339 10.45 -27.04 -3.17
CA HIS A 339 11.83 -27.43 -3.47
C HIS A 339 11.93 -28.07 -4.88
N GLU A 340 10.98 -28.95 -5.24
CA GLU A 340 10.92 -29.53 -6.58
C GLU A 340 10.66 -28.46 -7.63
N SER A 341 9.77 -27.51 -7.35
CA SER A 341 9.42 -26.41 -8.26
C SER A 341 10.60 -25.50 -8.54
N ILE A 342 11.36 -25.13 -7.51
CA ILE A 342 12.60 -24.34 -7.67
C ILE A 342 13.61 -25.14 -8.55
N LYS A 343 13.76 -26.44 -8.32
CA LYS A 343 14.65 -27.30 -9.11
C LYS A 343 14.20 -27.41 -10.57
N ASN A 344 12.88 -27.38 -10.82
CA ASN A 344 12.29 -27.41 -12.15
C ASN A 344 12.29 -26.04 -12.83
N GLY A 345 12.85 -25.00 -12.20
CA GLY A 345 12.99 -23.67 -12.80
C GLY A 345 11.80 -22.75 -12.57
N PHE A 346 10.99 -22.97 -11.54
CA PHE A 346 9.91 -22.06 -11.12
C PHE A 346 10.36 -21.16 -9.99
N ALA A 347 9.80 -19.95 -9.95
CA ALA A 347 9.87 -19.03 -8.81
C ALA A 347 8.48 -18.51 -8.49
N LEU A 348 8.17 -18.27 -7.20
CA LEU A 348 6.90 -17.71 -6.77
C LEU A 348 7.12 -16.52 -5.83
N LEU A 349 6.63 -15.37 -6.26
CA LEU A 349 6.45 -14.21 -5.39
C LEU A 349 5.01 -14.24 -4.89
N THR A 350 4.83 -14.23 -3.57
CA THR A 350 3.53 -14.35 -2.90
C THR A 350 2.89 -12.99 -2.63
N GLU A 351 1.56 -12.93 -2.58
CA GLU A 351 0.78 -11.73 -2.31
C GLU A 351 1.15 -11.08 -0.97
N GLU A 352 1.15 -11.85 0.12
CA GLU A 352 1.43 -11.38 1.47
C GLU A 352 2.93 -11.21 1.73
N ARG A 353 3.50 -10.09 1.26
CA ARG A 353 4.94 -9.81 1.37
C ARG A 353 5.48 -9.96 2.78
N ARG A 354 4.81 -9.42 3.81
CA ARG A 354 5.29 -9.42 5.19
C ARG A 354 5.15 -10.78 5.87
N ALA A 355 4.10 -11.51 5.58
CA ALA A 355 3.81 -12.80 6.22
C ALA A 355 4.58 -13.94 5.56
N THR A 356 4.64 -13.98 4.23
CA THR A 356 5.18 -15.12 3.47
C THR A 356 6.37 -14.76 2.57
N GLY A 357 6.54 -13.47 2.22
CA GLY A 357 7.56 -13.03 1.28
C GLY A 357 8.93 -12.77 1.92
N ILE A 358 9.02 -12.22 3.13
CA ILE A 358 10.29 -11.83 3.78
C ILE A 358 10.55 -12.57 5.09
N PHE A 359 11.83 -12.75 5.41
CA PHE A 359 12.27 -13.12 6.74
C PHE A 359 12.62 -11.85 7.51
N GLY A 360 11.64 -11.23 8.16
CA GLY A 360 11.72 -9.88 8.72
C GLY A 360 12.84 -9.63 9.74
N ILE A 361 13.28 -10.66 10.45
CA ILE A 361 14.38 -10.62 11.42
C ILE A 361 15.77 -10.67 10.76
N LEU A 362 15.86 -11.16 9.51
CA LEU A 362 17.09 -11.32 8.77
C LEU A 362 17.45 -10.05 7.98
N ASN A 363 18.73 -9.90 7.66
CA ASN A 363 19.24 -8.83 6.84
C ASN A 363 18.97 -9.05 5.33
N ILE A 364 19.32 -8.06 4.51
CA ILE A 364 19.12 -8.10 3.05
C ILE A 364 19.89 -9.24 2.42
N ARG A 365 21.18 -9.44 2.78
CA ARG A 365 22.01 -10.52 2.23
C ARG A 365 21.39 -11.88 2.48
N GLU A 366 20.97 -12.15 3.70
CA GLU A 366 20.34 -13.43 4.07
C GLU A 366 19.03 -13.63 3.31
N ASN A 367 18.18 -12.61 3.25
CA ASN A 367 16.95 -12.65 2.47
C ASN A 367 17.18 -12.88 0.97
N THR A 368 18.22 -12.28 0.40
CA THR A 368 18.56 -12.43 -1.03
C THR A 368 19.06 -13.85 -1.34
N THR A 369 19.88 -14.43 -0.49
CA THR A 369 20.62 -15.67 -0.82
C THR A 369 19.96 -16.96 -0.33
N ILE A 370 18.95 -16.89 0.55
CA ILE A 370 18.39 -18.06 1.25
C ILE A 370 17.87 -19.16 0.31
N SER A 371 17.23 -18.80 -0.82
CA SER A 371 16.69 -19.78 -1.78
C SER A 371 17.77 -20.42 -2.67
N SER A 372 19.02 -19.93 -2.61
CA SER A 372 20.13 -20.38 -3.44
C SER A 372 21.40 -20.72 -2.64
N LEU A 373 21.29 -21.07 -1.35
CA LEU A 373 22.42 -21.33 -0.45
C LEU A 373 23.42 -22.35 -0.98
N LYS A 374 22.95 -23.36 -1.73
CA LYS A 374 23.83 -24.36 -2.37
C LYS A 374 24.87 -23.76 -3.30
N LYS A 375 24.58 -22.61 -3.94
CA LYS A 375 25.51 -21.88 -4.81
C LYS A 375 26.70 -21.25 -4.05
N TYR A 376 26.54 -21.09 -2.74
CA TYR A 376 27.53 -20.47 -1.85
C TYR A 376 28.22 -21.47 -0.94
N GLN A 377 27.90 -22.75 -1.07
CA GLN A 377 28.48 -23.79 -0.24
C GLN A 377 29.91 -24.13 -0.70
N THR A 378 30.83 -24.19 0.24
CA THR A 378 32.21 -24.67 0.05
C THR A 378 32.51 -25.69 1.14
N GLY A 379 32.42 -26.97 0.80
CA GLY A 379 32.42 -28.04 1.80
C GLY A 379 31.23 -27.91 2.76
N PRO A 380 31.42 -27.99 4.08
CA PRO A 380 30.33 -27.80 5.06
C PRO A 380 30.00 -26.34 5.37
N PHE A 381 30.73 -25.38 4.80
CA PHE A 381 30.62 -23.96 5.15
C PHE A 381 30.00 -23.12 4.02
N LEU A 382 29.39 -21.99 4.39
CA LEU A 382 28.92 -20.99 3.44
C LEU A 382 29.99 -19.92 3.18
N ASN A 383 30.26 -19.64 1.92
CA ASN A 383 31.17 -18.58 1.50
C ASN A 383 30.52 -17.20 1.64
N LYS A 384 30.68 -16.60 2.83
CA LYS A 384 30.12 -15.27 3.16
C LYS A 384 30.57 -14.16 2.21
N LYS A 385 31.82 -14.24 1.70
CA LYS A 385 32.34 -13.25 0.73
C LYS A 385 31.55 -13.31 -0.58
N LYS A 386 31.37 -14.52 -1.14
CA LYS A 386 30.59 -14.71 -2.37
C LYS A 386 29.13 -14.28 -2.19
N MET A 387 28.51 -14.58 -1.04
CA MET A 387 27.16 -14.09 -0.72
C MET A 387 27.10 -12.55 -0.70
N LYS A 388 28.12 -11.92 -0.09
CA LYS A 388 28.24 -10.46 -0.03
C LYS A 388 28.34 -9.85 -1.43
N ASP A 389 29.31 -10.32 -2.22
CA ASP A 389 29.58 -9.80 -3.55
C ASP A 389 28.34 -9.92 -4.47
N THR A 390 27.68 -11.09 -4.45
CA THR A 390 26.44 -11.30 -5.19
C THR A 390 25.31 -10.39 -4.73
N THR A 391 25.15 -10.19 -3.42
CA THR A 391 24.09 -9.31 -2.90
C THR A 391 24.32 -7.86 -3.29
N ASP A 392 25.58 -7.38 -3.23
CA ASP A 392 25.93 -6.02 -3.66
C ASP A 392 25.64 -5.81 -5.17
N GLU A 393 25.88 -6.83 -6.01
CA GLU A 393 25.51 -6.82 -7.43
C GLU A 393 24.00 -6.66 -7.63
N TYR A 394 23.16 -7.43 -6.90
CA TYR A 394 21.71 -7.32 -6.99
C TYR A 394 21.15 -6.04 -6.38
N ILE A 395 21.73 -5.53 -5.31
CA ILE A 395 21.38 -4.21 -4.76
C ILE A 395 21.58 -3.14 -5.83
N LYS A 396 22.71 -3.19 -6.53
CA LYS A 396 23.04 -2.22 -7.60
C LYS A 396 22.14 -2.40 -8.83
N SER A 397 21.99 -3.63 -9.35
CA SER A 397 21.23 -3.91 -10.57
C SER A 397 19.75 -3.61 -10.44
N LEU A 398 19.15 -3.93 -9.27
CA LEU A 398 17.75 -3.65 -8.97
C LEU A 398 17.53 -2.28 -8.29
N ARG A 399 18.59 -1.48 -8.14
CA ARG A 399 18.53 -0.15 -7.51
C ARG A 399 17.82 -0.19 -6.16
N VAL A 400 18.19 -1.15 -5.29
CA VAL A 400 17.64 -1.25 -3.93
C VAL A 400 18.19 -0.09 -3.08
N LYS A 401 17.30 0.77 -2.59
CA LYS A 401 17.70 1.88 -1.70
C LYS A 401 17.92 1.33 -0.29
N THR A 402 19.17 1.18 0.10
CA THR A 402 19.61 0.70 1.43
C THR A 402 20.97 1.27 1.80
N PRO A 403 21.27 1.50 3.10
CA PRO A 403 22.62 1.89 3.54
C PRO A 403 23.66 0.80 3.21
N ASN A 404 23.33 -0.47 3.44
CA ASN A 404 24.19 -1.62 3.15
C ASN A 404 23.35 -2.93 3.22
N GLN A 405 23.96 -4.06 2.88
CA GLN A 405 23.32 -5.36 2.87
C GLN A 405 23.07 -6.00 4.25
N GLU A 406 23.70 -5.46 5.32
CA GLU A 406 23.47 -5.92 6.71
C GLU A 406 22.20 -5.28 7.32
N THR A 407 21.60 -4.31 6.63
CA THR A 407 20.35 -3.68 7.04
C THR A 407 19.25 -4.74 7.13
N LYS A 408 18.46 -4.72 8.22
CA LYS A 408 17.28 -5.60 8.35
C LYS A 408 16.27 -5.30 7.26
N ILE A 409 15.73 -6.34 6.61
CA ILE A 409 14.77 -6.17 5.52
C ILE A 409 13.50 -5.45 5.98
N SER A 410 13.08 -5.64 7.24
CA SER A 410 11.89 -5.01 7.81
C SER A 410 11.96 -3.48 7.87
N SER A 411 13.17 -2.89 7.83
CA SER A 411 13.36 -1.43 7.84
C SER A 411 13.27 -0.78 6.46
N LEU A 412 13.22 -1.57 5.37
CA LEU A 412 13.10 -1.06 4.01
C LEU A 412 11.67 -0.66 3.68
N SER A 413 11.51 0.27 2.73
CA SER A 413 10.22 0.56 2.11
C SER A 413 9.68 -0.66 1.35
N GLY A 414 8.35 -0.70 1.11
CA GLY A 414 7.69 -1.79 0.42
C GLY A 414 8.31 -2.14 -0.93
N GLY A 415 8.58 -1.15 -1.77
CA GLY A 415 9.21 -1.36 -3.07
C GLY A 415 10.63 -1.94 -2.97
N ASN A 416 11.42 -1.50 -1.98
CA ASN A 416 12.76 -2.06 -1.78
C ASN A 416 12.73 -3.49 -1.20
N GLN A 417 11.77 -3.82 -0.31
CA GLN A 417 11.53 -5.18 0.12
C GLN A 417 11.19 -6.10 -1.06
N GLN A 418 10.31 -5.64 -1.96
CA GLN A 418 9.91 -6.38 -3.16
C GLN A 418 11.08 -6.67 -4.09
N LYS A 419 11.95 -5.69 -4.31
CA LYS A 419 13.18 -5.86 -5.10
C LYS A 419 14.12 -6.89 -4.49
N VAL A 420 14.24 -6.96 -3.15
CA VAL A 420 15.03 -7.99 -2.46
C VAL A 420 14.41 -9.38 -2.64
N ILE A 421 13.08 -9.51 -2.59
CA ILE A 421 12.40 -10.78 -2.87
C ILE A 421 12.62 -11.21 -4.33
N LEU A 422 12.50 -10.28 -5.28
CA LEU A 422 12.78 -10.54 -6.68
C LEU A 422 14.24 -10.97 -6.88
N ALA A 423 15.21 -10.29 -6.24
CA ALA A 423 16.62 -10.69 -6.25
C ALA A 423 16.81 -12.14 -5.77
N ARG A 424 16.15 -12.54 -4.68
CA ARG A 424 16.15 -13.90 -4.16
C ARG A 424 15.75 -14.92 -5.22
N TRP A 425 14.65 -14.65 -5.92
CA TRP A 425 14.13 -15.54 -6.95
C TRP A 425 14.99 -15.54 -8.22
N LEU A 426 15.47 -14.39 -8.66
CA LEU A 426 16.36 -14.28 -9.82
C LEU A 426 17.67 -15.03 -9.60
N LEU A 427 18.15 -15.11 -8.37
CA LEU A 427 19.34 -15.93 -8.02
C LEU A 427 19.12 -17.43 -8.23
N THR A 428 17.90 -17.93 -8.25
CA THR A 428 17.61 -19.32 -8.59
C THR A 428 17.66 -19.58 -10.09
N ASP A 429 17.74 -18.52 -10.92
CA ASP A 429 17.68 -18.54 -12.39
C ASP A 429 16.42 -19.23 -12.93
N PRO A 430 15.23 -18.76 -12.56
CA PRO A 430 13.99 -19.41 -12.96
C PRO A 430 13.72 -19.25 -14.46
N THR A 431 13.02 -20.24 -15.03
CA THR A 431 12.50 -20.21 -16.40
C THR A 431 11.09 -19.62 -16.42
N VAL A 432 10.30 -19.90 -15.38
CA VAL A 432 8.94 -19.39 -15.15
C VAL A 432 8.89 -18.63 -13.83
N LEU A 433 8.42 -17.38 -13.88
CA LEU A 433 8.18 -16.56 -12.70
C LEU A 433 6.66 -16.42 -12.49
N LEU A 434 6.20 -16.84 -11.33
CA LEU A 434 4.84 -16.69 -10.85
C LEU A 434 4.83 -15.49 -9.90
N LEU A 435 4.13 -14.42 -10.26
CA LEU A 435 4.13 -13.17 -9.53
C LEU A 435 2.70 -12.86 -9.05
N ASP A 436 2.46 -13.02 -7.76
CA ASP A 436 1.17 -12.72 -7.15
C ASP A 436 1.18 -11.33 -6.54
N GLU A 437 0.41 -10.42 -7.12
CA GLU A 437 0.29 -9.02 -6.73
C GLU A 437 1.68 -8.34 -6.54
N PRO A 438 2.58 -8.36 -7.56
CA PRO A 438 3.97 -7.94 -7.39
C PRO A 438 4.15 -6.47 -7.02
N THR A 439 3.11 -5.66 -7.19
CA THR A 439 3.11 -4.20 -7.00
C THR A 439 2.20 -3.74 -5.87
N ARG A 440 1.54 -4.66 -5.15
CA ARG A 440 0.61 -4.33 -4.07
C ARG A 440 1.31 -3.58 -2.93
N GLY A 441 0.74 -2.43 -2.55
CA GLY A 441 1.27 -1.59 -1.47
C GLY A 441 2.65 -0.99 -1.77
N ILE A 442 2.94 -0.73 -3.04
CA ILE A 442 4.15 -0.09 -3.53
C ILE A 442 3.79 1.26 -4.15
N ASP A 443 4.68 2.23 -4.02
CA ASP A 443 4.53 3.55 -4.64
C ASP A 443 4.66 3.51 -6.17
N VAL A 444 4.13 4.54 -6.84
CA VAL A 444 4.02 4.59 -8.31
C VAL A 444 5.38 4.49 -9.01
N GLY A 445 6.40 5.15 -8.46
CA GLY A 445 7.74 5.12 -9.04
C GLY A 445 8.39 3.74 -8.94
N ALA A 446 8.22 3.07 -7.79
CA ALA A 446 8.72 1.71 -7.61
C ALA A 446 7.90 0.67 -8.39
N LYS A 447 6.57 0.86 -8.61
CA LYS A 447 5.77 0.05 -9.52
C LYS A 447 6.35 0.05 -10.92
N TYR A 448 6.65 1.24 -11.46
CA TYR A 448 7.25 1.36 -12.81
C TYR A 448 8.59 0.60 -12.92
N GLU A 449 9.44 0.66 -11.89
CA GLU A 449 10.71 -0.08 -11.88
C GLU A 449 10.50 -1.61 -11.87
N ILE A 450 9.43 -2.08 -11.20
CA ILE A 450 9.05 -3.51 -11.21
C ILE A 450 8.52 -3.92 -12.59
N TYR A 451 7.68 -3.10 -13.23
CA TYR A 451 7.22 -3.38 -14.61
C TYR A 451 8.38 -3.45 -15.58
N GLN A 452 9.34 -2.52 -15.48
CA GLN A 452 10.54 -2.54 -16.30
C GLN A 452 11.34 -3.84 -16.09
N LEU A 453 11.49 -4.29 -14.85
CA LEU A 453 12.15 -5.55 -14.54
C LEU A 453 11.41 -6.76 -15.13
N ILE A 454 10.09 -6.81 -15.01
CA ILE A 454 9.25 -7.88 -15.58
C ILE A 454 9.44 -7.94 -17.11
N LEU A 455 9.40 -6.80 -17.79
CA LEU A 455 9.65 -6.70 -19.23
C LEU A 455 11.06 -7.13 -19.61
N ASP A 456 12.09 -6.71 -18.87
CA ASP A 456 13.47 -7.10 -19.10
C ASP A 456 13.68 -8.63 -18.95
N LEU A 457 12.93 -9.26 -18.06
CA LEU A 457 12.92 -10.71 -17.89
C LEU A 457 12.25 -11.40 -19.09
N ALA A 458 11.11 -10.88 -19.55
CA ALA A 458 10.43 -11.39 -20.73
C ALA A 458 11.30 -11.25 -22.01
N LYS A 459 12.00 -10.11 -22.18
CA LYS A 459 13.00 -9.92 -23.27
C LYS A 459 14.13 -10.95 -23.24
N LYS A 460 14.51 -11.42 -22.05
CA LYS A 460 15.51 -12.49 -21.89
C LYS A 460 14.92 -13.90 -22.11
N GLY A 461 13.68 -14.00 -22.59
CA GLY A 461 13.00 -15.26 -22.88
C GLY A 461 12.44 -15.98 -21.63
N LYS A 462 12.38 -15.32 -20.46
CA LYS A 462 11.69 -15.86 -19.28
C LYS A 462 10.18 -15.70 -19.48
N THR A 463 9.40 -16.68 -18.99
CA THR A 463 7.94 -16.59 -18.97
C THR A 463 7.50 -16.01 -17.63
N VAL A 464 6.63 -15.01 -17.65
CA VAL A 464 6.09 -14.39 -16.44
C VAL A 464 4.58 -14.60 -16.41
N ILE A 465 4.07 -15.11 -15.29
CA ILE A 465 2.63 -15.17 -15.00
C ILE A 465 2.37 -14.20 -13.84
N MET A 466 1.57 -13.17 -14.10
CA MET A 466 1.34 -12.06 -13.18
C MET A 466 -0.13 -11.98 -12.80
N VAL A 467 -0.44 -12.17 -11.52
CA VAL A 467 -1.75 -11.83 -10.93
C VAL A 467 -1.72 -10.36 -10.54
N SER A 468 -2.77 -9.63 -10.85
CA SER A 468 -3.02 -8.30 -10.31
C SER A 468 -4.52 -8.03 -10.15
N SER A 469 -4.89 -7.38 -9.06
CA SER A 469 -6.22 -6.83 -8.83
C SER A 469 -6.44 -5.51 -9.58
N GLU A 470 -5.35 -4.84 -10.00
CA GLU A 470 -5.41 -3.61 -10.78
C GLU A 470 -5.47 -3.95 -12.29
N MET A 471 -6.68 -3.93 -12.89
CA MET A 471 -6.86 -4.25 -14.32
C MET A 471 -6.00 -3.38 -15.24
N ALA A 472 -5.78 -2.11 -14.87
CA ALA A 472 -4.92 -1.21 -15.63
C ALA A 472 -3.46 -1.69 -15.70
N GLU A 473 -2.96 -2.40 -14.66
CA GLU A 473 -1.63 -3.03 -14.68
C GLU A 473 -1.59 -4.18 -15.68
N LEU A 474 -2.61 -5.06 -15.66
CA LEU A 474 -2.68 -6.19 -16.59
C LEU A 474 -2.75 -5.73 -18.05
N LEU A 475 -3.58 -4.72 -18.34
CA LEU A 475 -3.69 -4.13 -19.67
C LEU A 475 -2.38 -3.44 -20.11
N GLY A 476 -1.68 -2.79 -19.18
CA GLY A 476 -0.45 -2.04 -19.46
C GLY A 476 0.80 -2.91 -19.62
N VAL A 477 0.89 -4.02 -18.87
CA VAL A 477 2.13 -4.81 -18.75
C VAL A 477 2.02 -6.17 -19.48
N CYS A 478 0.85 -6.84 -19.43
CA CYS A 478 0.70 -8.19 -19.94
C CYS A 478 0.47 -8.23 -21.46
N ASP A 479 0.86 -9.34 -22.11
CA ASP A 479 0.59 -9.60 -23.51
C ASP A 479 -0.80 -10.19 -23.69
N LYS A 480 -1.18 -11.11 -22.80
CA LYS A 480 -2.44 -11.83 -22.77
C LYS A 480 -2.94 -11.92 -21.32
N ILE A 481 -4.25 -12.02 -21.13
CA ILE A 481 -4.87 -12.08 -19.83
C ILE A 481 -5.80 -13.29 -19.75
N LEU A 482 -5.57 -14.16 -18.78
CA LEU A 482 -6.48 -15.21 -18.34
C LEU A 482 -7.48 -14.60 -17.34
N VAL A 483 -8.76 -14.89 -17.48
CA VAL A 483 -9.77 -14.39 -16.55
C VAL A 483 -10.35 -15.57 -15.75
N MET A 484 -10.14 -15.51 -14.44
CA MET A 484 -10.63 -16.50 -13.48
C MET A 484 -11.99 -16.07 -12.92
N SER A 485 -12.90 -17.03 -12.78
CA SER A 485 -14.20 -16.85 -12.15
C SER A 485 -14.61 -18.13 -11.43
N GLY A 486 -14.95 -18.08 -10.14
CA GLY A 486 -15.40 -19.22 -9.36
C GLY A 486 -14.49 -20.46 -9.42
N GLY A 487 -13.17 -20.25 -9.45
CA GLY A 487 -12.17 -21.32 -9.51
C GLY A 487 -11.95 -21.93 -10.91
N ARG A 488 -12.51 -21.34 -11.96
CA ARG A 488 -12.40 -21.80 -13.34
C ARG A 488 -11.81 -20.74 -14.25
N LEU A 489 -11.24 -21.18 -15.38
CA LEU A 489 -10.88 -20.26 -16.44
C LEU A 489 -12.15 -19.88 -17.21
N SER A 490 -12.55 -18.64 -17.12
CA SER A 490 -13.74 -18.08 -17.74
C SER A 490 -13.50 -17.61 -19.18
N GLY A 491 -12.29 -17.20 -19.49
CA GLY A 491 -11.87 -16.75 -20.83
C GLY A 491 -10.41 -16.35 -20.87
N GLU A 492 -9.92 -16.09 -22.08
CA GLU A 492 -8.58 -15.63 -22.39
C GLU A 492 -8.69 -14.49 -23.39
N VAL A 493 -8.08 -13.34 -23.11
CA VAL A 493 -8.17 -12.13 -23.91
C VAL A 493 -6.79 -11.55 -24.24
N ASP A 494 -6.64 -10.90 -25.36
CA ASP A 494 -5.42 -10.16 -25.73
C ASP A 494 -5.43 -8.80 -25.05
N ALA A 495 -4.37 -8.48 -24.29
CA ALA A 495 -4.29 -7.25 -23.51
C ALA A 495 -4.27 -5.96 -24.38
N LYS A 496 -3.94 -6.05 -25.66
CA LYS A 496 -3.94 -4.89 -26.56
C LYS A 496 -5.32 -4.54 -27.13
N THR A 497 -6.22 -5.52 -27.22
CA THR A 497 -7.53 -5.35 -27.88
C THR A 497 -8.70 -5.37 -26.92
N THR A 498 -8.54 -5.94 -25.70
CA THR A 498 -9.55 -6.00 -24.67
C THR A 498 -9.68 -4.70 -23.88
N ASN A 499 -10.73 -4.61 -23.06
CA ASN A 499 -10.99 -3.51 -22.15
C ASN A 499 -11.43 -4.03 -20.77
N GLN A 500 -11.56 -3.13 -19.79
CA GLN A 500 -11.95 -3.49 -18.42
C GLN A 500 -13.34 -4.12 -18.32
N GLU A 501 -14.29 -3.68 -19.16
CA GLU A 501 -15.68 -4.18 -19.15
C GLU A 501 -15.75 -5.64 -19.58
N GLU A 502 -15.00 -6.02 -20.63
CA GLU A 502 -14.91 -7.39 -21.12
C GLU A 502 -14.29 -8.30 -20.06
N ILE A 503 -13.20 -7.87 -19.43
CA ILE A 503 -12.54 -8.62 -18.35
C ILE A 503 -13.50 -8.80 -17.16
N MET A 504 -14.22 -7.75 -16.75
CA MET A 504 -15.20 -7.83 -15.66
C MET A 504 -16.38 -8.76 -15.99
N THR A 505 -16.87 -8.71 -17.20
CA THR A 505 -17.95 -9.60 -17.68
C THR A 505 -17.52 -11.07 -17.56
N LEU A 506 -16.29 -11.39 -17.97
CA LEU A 506 -15.74 -12.73 -17.82
C LEU A 506 -15.50 -13.10 -16.35
N ALA A 507 -15.03 -12.17 -15.53
CA ALA A 507 -14.75 -12.40 -14.10
C ALA A 507 -16.02 -12.67 -13.28
N ALA A 508 -17.18 -12.15 -13.70
CA ALA A 508 -18.48 -12.36 -13.04
C ALA A 508 -19.23 -13.60 -13.54
N LYS A 509 -18.72 -14.35 -14.52
CA LYS A 509 -19.48 -15.40 -15.23
C LYS A 509 -19.93 -16.57 -14.38
N TYR A 510 -19.19 -16.93 -13.34
CA TYR A 510 -19.43 -18.08 -12.47
C TYR A 510 -19.55 -17.69 -10.98
N VAL A 511 -19.87 -16.43 -10.70
CA VAL A 511 -20.12 -15.90 -9.34
C VAL A 511 -21.59 -15.97 -9.00
#